data_5032124399395e2f187cbccba2425ec0
#
_entry.id   5032124399395e2f187cbccba2425ec0
#
_cell.length_a   1.000
_cell.length_b   1.000
_cell.length_c   1.000
_cell.angle_alpha   90.00
_cell.angle_beta   90.00
_cell.angle_gamma   90.00
#
_symmetry.space_group_name_H-M   'P 1'
#
loop_
_entity.id
_entity.type
_entity.pdbx_description
1 polymer ?
#
loop_
_entity_poly.entity_id
_entity_poly.type
_entity_poly.pdbx_seq_one_letter_code
_entity_poly.pdbx_strand_id
1 'polypeptide(L)'
;MSSSTPDDSTRDASPRSGTRAAVLTVSDSCSRGEKVDLSGPAVAKALERRKFQVVVRSVVADERAAIQEKLIELCRSARLVVTTGGTGISPRDVTPEATGAVCERLVEGIAEQMRLQGARKTRFAALSRAVCGVRGASLILNLPGSPAGAVESLEAVMDYCRMRWS
;
A
#
# COMPACT_ATOMS: atom_id res chain seq x y z
N MET A 1 -0.24 -61.46 -13.48
CA MET A 1 -1.00 -60.26 -13.90
C MET A 1 -0.62 -59.12 -12.97
N SER A 2 0.32 -58.34 -13.39
CA SER A 2 0.78 -57.17 -12.62
C SER A 2 0.04 -55.94 -13.11
N SER A 3 -0.81 -55.38 -12.25
CA SER A 3 -1.45 -54.10 -12.48
C SER A 3 -0.55 -53.00 -11.95
N SER A 4 0.10 -52.30 -12.87
CA SER A 4 0.87 -51.10 -12.59
C SER A 4 -0.10 -49.97 -12.40
N THR A 5 -0.19 -49.42 -11.20
CA THR A 5 -0.80 -48.14 -10.93
C THR A 5 0.11 -47.04 -11.43
N PRO A 6 -0.38 -46.06 -12.18
CA PRO A 6 0.45 -44.91 -12.53
C PRO A 6 0.64 -44.02 -11.31
N ASP A 7 1.90 -43.73 -11.05
CA ASP A 7 2.35 -42.75 -10.06
C ASP A 7 1.91 -41.33 -10.48
N ASP A 8 0.92 -40.79 -9.78
CA ASP A 8 0.47 -39.42 -9.91
C ASP A 8 1.27 -38.54 -8.95
N SER A 9 2.55 -38.36 -9.20
CA SER A 9 3.45 -37.49 -8.44
C SER A 9 4.08 -36.39 -9.27
N THR A 10 3.25 -35.65 -10.03
CA THR A 10 3.67 -34.36 -10.54
C THR A 10 2.59 -33.31 -10.27
N ARG A 11 2.35 -33.04 -9.00
CA ARG A 11 1.75 -31.77 -8.65
C ARG A 11 2.84 -30.72 -8.79
N ASP A 12 2.80 -30.05 -9.92
CA ASP A 12 3.55 -28.84 -10.20
C ASP A 12 3.32 -27.84 -9.06
N ALA A 13 4.26 -27.78 -8.13
CA ALA A 13 4.33 -26.77 -7.10
C ALA A 13 4.93 -25.51 -7.73
N SER A 14 4.20 -24.90 -8.65
CA SER A 14 4.47 -23.50 -9.03
C SER A 14 4.50 -22.67 -7.75
N PRO A 15 5.54 -21.87 -7.50
CA PRO A 15 5.58 -21.02 -6.32
C PRO A 15 4.30 -20.19 -6.31
N ARG A 16 3.51 -20.31 -5.25
CA ARG A 16 2.32 -19.47 -5.08
C ARG A 16 2.80 -18.03 -5.15
N SER A 17 2.55 -17.36 -6.27
CA SER A 17 2.91 -15.98 -6.44
C SER A 17 2.29 -15.19 -5.27
N GLY A 18 3.11 -14.47 -4.52
CA GLY A 18 2.65 -13.63 -3.42
C GLY A 18 1.59 -12.64 -3.93
N THR A 19 0.75 -12.13 -3.05
CA THR A 19 -0.22 -11.10 -3.39
C THR A 19 0.50 -9.91 -4.02
N ARG A 20 0.01 -9.45 -5.17
CA ARG A 20 0.60 -8.33 -5.90
C ARG A 20 0.34 -7.03 -5.17
N ALA A 21 1.39 -6.24 -5.00
CA ALA A 21 1.33 -4.93 -4.36
C ALA A 21 1.99 -3.87 -5.23
N ALA A 22 1.56 -2.63 -5.07
CA ALA A 22 2.15 -1.46 -5.70
C ALA A 22 2.42 -0.37 -4.65
N VAL A 23 3.45 0.41 -4.87
CA VAL A 23 3.86 1.51 -3.99
C VAL A 23 3.84 2.82 -4.78
N LEU A 24 3.13 3.80 -4.26
CA LEU A 24 3.04 5.14 -4.82
C LEU A 24 3.62 6.16 -3.83
N THR A 25 4.72 6.78 -4.19
CA THR A 25 5.27 7.91 -3.43
C THR A 25 4.64 9.21 -3.93
N VAL A 26 4.04 9.95 -3.01
CA VAL A 26 3.42 11.25 -3.28
C VAL A 26 4.34 12.33 -2.73
N SER A 27 5.02 13.05 -3.59
CA SER A 27 5.99 14.10 -3.21
C SER A 27 6.30 15.01 -4.38
N ASP A 28 6.07 16.30 -4.21
CA ASP A 28 6.46 17.30 -5.20
C ASP A 28 7.97 17.28 -5.49
N SER A 29 8.78 17.28 -4.44
CA SER A 29 10.24 17.34 -4.58
C SER A 29 10.83 16.06 -5.21
N CYS A 30 10.31 14.89 -4.86
CA CYS A 30 10.72 13.64 -5.49
C CYS A 30 10.28 13.59 -6.96
N SER A 31 9.07 14.07 -7.27
CA SER A 31 8.56 14.07 -8.64
C SER A 31 9.35 14.98 -9.57
N ARG A 32 9.93 16.07 -9.04
CA ARG A 32 10.82 16.97 -9.79
C ARG A 32 12.28 16.54 -9.83
N GLY A 33 12.62 15.42 -9.18
CA GLY A 33 14.01 14.96 -9.09
C GLY A 33 14.90 15.77 -8.14
N GLU A 34 14.33 16.65 -7.33
CA GLU A 34 15.06 17.49 -6.36
C GLU A 34 15.45 16.73 -5.10
N LYS A 35 14.75 15.65 -4.80
CA LYS A 35 14.95 14.81 -3.62
C LYS A 35 14.86 13.33 -3.98
N VAL A 36 15.69 12.51 -3.33
CA VAL A 36 15.65 11.06 -3.50
C VAL A 36 14.48 10.49 -2.71
N ASP A 37 13.71 9.61 -3.34
CA ASP A 37 12.64 8.87 -2.68
C ASP A 37 13.23 7.80 -1.76
N LEU A 38 13.10 7.99 -0.46
CA LEU A 38 13.55 7.04 0.56
C LEU A 38 12.40 6.19 1.10
N SER A 39 11.20 6.73 1.18
CA SER A 39 10.05 6.03 1.76
C SER A 39 9.51 4.94 0.83
N GLY A 40 9.43 5.18 -0.46
CA GLY A 40 8.96 4.19 -1.44
C GLY A 40 9.74 2.88 -1.40
N PRO A 41 11.07 2.91 -1.54
CA PRO A 41 11.92 1.73 -1.41
C PRO A 41 11.81 1.03 -0.04
N ALA A 42 11.72 1.79 1.06
CA ALA A 42 11.59 1.23 2.41
C ALA A 42 10.27 0.46 2.57
N VAL A 43 9.18 1.02 2.07
CA VAL A 43 7.85 0.38 2.07
C VAL A 43 7.86 -0.87 1.19
N ALA A 44 8.46 -0.81 0.01
CA ALA A 44 8.58 -1.96 -0.88
C ALA A 44 9.32 -3.13 -0.20
N LYS A 45 10.43 -2.86 0.48
CA LYS A 45 11.15 -3.88 1.26
C LYS A 45 10.30 -4.48 2.38
N ALA A 46 9.54 -3.66 3.09
CA ALA A 46 8.65 -4.14 4.15
C ALA A 46 7.57 -5.07 3.60
N LEU A 47 6.99 -4.74 2.44
CA LEU A 47 6.02 -5.59 1.75
C LEU A 47 6.64 -6.91 1.31
N GLU A 48 7.83 -6.88 0.72
CA GLU A 48 8.53 -8.08 0.27
C GLU A 48 8.88 -9.03 1.42
N ARG A 49 9.32 -8.49 2.57
CA ARG A 49 9.53 -9.28 3.79
C ARG A 49 8.27 -10.00 4.27
N ARG A 50 7.10 -9.46 3.98
CA ARG A 50 5.79 -10.03 4.29
C ARG A 50 5.21 -10.86 3.15
N LYS A 51 6.02 -11.21 2.15
CA LYS A 51 5.67 -12.10 1.03
C LYS A 51 4.67 -11.48 0.05
N PHE A 52 4.58 -10.16 -0.02
CA PHE A 52 3.93 -9.48 -1.15
C PHE A 52 4.90 -9.40 -2.34
N GLN A 53 4.35 -9.46 -3.53
CA GLN A 53 5.09 -9.22 -4.76
C GLN A 53 4.90 -7.75 -5.16
N VAL A 54 5.91 -6.93 -4.99
CA VAL A 54 5.86 -5.52 -5.40
C VAL A 54 6.09 -5.46 -6.91
N VAL A 55 5.03 -5.16 -7.66
CA VAL A 55 5.05 -5.17 -9.13
C VAL A 55 5.30 -3.80 -9.73
N VAL A 56 4.98 -2.72 -9.02
CA VAL A 56 5.16 -1.34 -9.48
C VAL A 56 5.56 -0.46 -8.31
N ARG A 57 6.53 0.43 -8.56
CA ARG A 57 6.81 1.61 -7.73
C ARG A 57 6.74 2.85 -8.61
N SER A 58 6.02 3.86 -8.18
CA SER A 58 5.86 5.12 -8.90
C SER A 58 5.97 6.32 -7.98
N VAL A 59 6.27 7.46 -8.54
CA VAL A 59 6.29 8.75 -7.83
C VAL A 59 5.38 9.72 -8.57
N VAL A 60 4.55 10.44 -7.84
CA VAL A 60 3.70 11.53 -8.39
C VAL A 60 3.83 12.78 -7.53
N ALA A 61 3.50 13.92 -8.13
CA ALA A 61 3.40 15.19 -7.40
C ALA A 61 2.21 15.19 -6.44
N ASP A 62 2.21 16.12 -5.48
CA ASP A 62 1.10 16.38 -4.55
C ASP A 62 -0.06 17.10 -5.27
N GLU A 63 -0.54 16.50 -6.35
CA GLU A 63 -1.64 16.95 -7.19
C GLU A 63 -2.78 15.92 -7.14
N ARG A 64 -3.96 16.35 -6.72
CA ARG A 64 -5.11 15.46 -6.52
C ARG A 64 -5.43 14.63 -7.76
N ALA A 65 -5.51 15.26 -8.92
CA ALA A 65 -5.83 14.57 -10.17
C ALA A 65 -4.74 13.54 -10.56
N ALA A 66 -3.48 13.86 -10.38
CA ALA A 66 -2.37 12.96 -10.67
C ALA A 66 -2.36 11.74 -9.75
N ILE A 67 -2.65 11.94 -8.46
CA ILE A 67 -2.75 10.85 -7.49
C ILE A 67 -3.93 9.94 -7.84
N GLN A 68 -5.11 10.50 -8.12
CA GLN A 68 -6.31 9.74 -8.49
C GLN A 68 -6.06 8.87 -9.72
N GLU A 69 -5.51 9.45 -10.78
CA GLU A 69 -5.22 8.75 -12.03
C GLU A 69 -4.26 7.59 -11.82
N LYS A 70 -3.18 7.82 -11.05
CA LYS A 70 -2.21 6.78 -10.74
C LYS A 70 -2.79 5.67 -9.86
N LEU A 71 -3.60 5.99 -8.87
CA LEU A 71 -4.27 5.00 -8.04
C LEU A 71 -5.19 4.09 -8.86
N ILE A 72 -5.97 4.67 -9.77
CA ILE A 72 -6.83 3.90 -10.68
C ILE A 72 -6.00 2.94 -11.54
N GLU A 73 -4.90 3.41 -12.09
CA GLU A 73 -3.97 2.61 -12.89
C GLU A 73 -3.39 1.44 -12.07
N LEU A 74 -2.87 1.72 -10.88
CA LEU A 74 -2.23 0.73 -10.02
C LEU A 74 -3.21 -0.35 -9.54
N CYS A 75 -4.47 0.00 -9.29
CA CYS A 75 -5.49 -0.96 -8.89
C CYS A 75 -5.81 -2.01 -9.97
N ARG A 76 -5.43 -1.77 -11.22
CA ARG A 76 -5.57 -2.76 -12.29
C ARG A 76 -4.56 -3.90 -12.20
N SER A 77 -3.41 -3.66 -11.59
CA SER A 77 -2.29 -4.60 -11.54
C SER A 77 -1.96 -5.12 -10.14
N ALA A 78 -2.50 -4.53 -9.09
CA ALA A 78 -2.18 -4.87 -7.71
C ALA A 78 -3.42 -4.96 -6.83
N ARG A 79 -3.44 -5.92 -5.92
CA ARG A 79 -4.49 -6.07 -4.91
C ARG A 79 -4.28 -5.19 -3.68
N LEU A 80 -3.05 -4.83 -3.40
CA LEU A 80 -2.69 -3.89 -2.35
C LEU A 80 -1.94 -2.72 -2.99
N VAL A 81 -2.49 -1.54 -2.87
CA VAL A 81 -1.83 -0.31 -3.30
C VAL A 81 -1.56 0.53 -2.07
N VAL A 82 -0.30 0.80 -1.78
CA VAL A 82 0.07 1.64 -0.65
C VAL A 82 0.65 2.95 -1.16
N THR A 83 0.23 4.05 -0.53
CA THR A 83 0.82 5.37 -0.80
C THR A 83 1.68 5.80 0.37
N THR A 84 2.68 6.61 0.13
CA THR A 84 3.48 7.26 1.18
C THR A 84 3.61 8.75 0.85
N GLY A 85 3.29 9.59 1.83
CA GLY A 85 3.31 11.04 1.70
C GLY A 85 1.95 11.69 1.50
N GLY A 86 1.89 12.99 1.71
CA GLY A 86 0.70 13.81 1.48
C GLY A 86 -0.48 13.57 2.43
N THR A 87 -0.24 13.06 3.64
CA THR A 87 -1.29 12.69 4.60
C THR A 87 -1.43 13.63 5.79
N GLY A 88 -0.68 14.70 5.84
CA GLY A 88 -0.71 15.67 6.94
C GLY A 88 -1.75 16.79 6.76
N ILE A 89 -1.48 17.92 7.40
CA ILE A 89 -2.39 19.07 7.46
C ILE A 89 -1.94 20.25 6.60
N SER A 90 -0.87 20.09 5.84
CA SER A 90 -0.42 21.12 4.89
C SER A 90 -1.43 21.26 3.73
N PRO A 91 -1.59 22.47 3.14
CA PRO A 91 -2.45 22.64 1.97
C PRO A 91 -2.10 21.75 0.77
N ARG A 92 -0.85 21.34 0.65
CA ARG A 92 -0.41 20.41 -0.41
C ARG A 92 -0.67 18.96 -0.08
N ASP A 93 -1.06 18.62 1.14
CA ASP A 93 -1.38 17.26 1.55
C ASP A 93 -2.80 16.91 1.11
N VAL A 94 -2.92 16.24 -0.04
CA VAL A 94 -4.22 15.92 -0.67
C VAL A 94 -4.39 14.41 -0.96
N THR A 95 -3.47 13.58 -0.46
CA THR A 95 -3.54 12.12 -0.67
C THR A 95 -4.84 11.51 -0.11
N PRO A 96 -5.32 11.85 1.10
CA PRO A 96 -6.57 11.31 1.62
C PRO A 96 -7.78 11.64 0.75
N GLU A 97 -7.88 12.87 0.26
CA GLU A 97 -8.97 13.32 -0.61
C GLU A 97 -8.95 12.59 -1.96
N ALA A 98 -7.76 12.45 -2.55
CA ALA A 98 -7.58 11.72 -3.79
C ALA A 98 -7.96 10.24 -3.64
N THR A 99 -7.53 9.63 -2.54
CA THR A 99 -7.82 8.22 -2.25
C THR A 99 -9.31 8.00 -2.01
N GLY A 100 -9.95 8.84 -1.20
CA GLY A 100 -11.38 8.76 -0.93
C GLY A 100 -12.23 8.89 -2.19
N ALA A 101 -11.80 9.74 -3.14
CA ALA A 101 -12.52 9.95 -4.39
C ALA A 101 -12.51 8.75 -5.34
N VAL A 102 -11.50 7.88 -5.27
CA VAL A 102 -11.39 6.69 -6.13
C VAL A 102 -11.84 5.40 -5.46
N CYS A 103 -12.07 5.42 -4.15
CA CYS A 103 -12.57 4.27 -3.40
C CYS A 103 -14.09 4.23 -3.40
N GLU A 104 -14.66 3.05 -3.53
CA GLU A 104 -16.10 2.81 -3.41
C GLU A 104 -16.54 2.82 -1.95
N ARG A 105 -15.67 2.34 -1.06
CA ARG A 105 -15.90 2.24 0.39
C ARG A 105 -14.62 2.51 1.15
N LEU A 106 -14.77 3.10 2.34
CA LEU A 106 -13.66 3.27 3.27
C LEU A 106 -13.64 2.16 4.32
N VAL A 107 -12.44 1.77 4.75
CA VAL A 107 -12.21 0.82 5.84
C VAL A 107 -11.57 1.61 6.99
N GLU A 108 -12.40 2.34 7.70
CA GLU A 108 -11.96 3.32 8.71
C GLU A 108 -11.20 2.68 9.87
N GLY A 109 -11.54 1.45 10.26
CA GLY A 109 -10.88 0.75 11.36
C GLY A 109 -9.38 0.48 11.11
N ILE A 110 -8.97 0.28 9.86
CA ILE A 110 -7.55 0.11 9.52
C ILE A 110 -6.80 1.42 9.74
N ALA A 111 -7.34 2.54 9.27
CA ALA A 111 -6.75 3.85 9.48
C ALA A 111 -6.68 4.22 10.97
N GLU A 112 -7.71 3.89 11.75
CA GLU A 112 -7.70 4.05 13.20
C GLU A 112 -6.60 3.25 13.88
N GLN A 113 -6.41 1.98 13.50
CA GLN A 113 -5.33 1.15 14.03
C GLN A 113 -3.96 1.73 13.75
N MET A 114 -3.73 2.26 12.57
CA MET A 114 -2.47 2.96 12.26
C MET A 114 -2.23 4.13 13.19
N ARG A 115 -3.23 4.98 13.42
CA ARG A 115 -3.12 6.14 14.31
C ARG A 115 -2.93 5.73 15.77
N LEU A 116 -3.65 4.72 16.24
CA LEU A 116 -3.51 4.20 17.61
C LEU A 116 -2.11 3.64 17.87
N GLN A 117 -1.60 2.83 16.97
CA GLN A 117 -0.25 2.30 17.10
C GLN A 117 0.82 3.40 16.97
N GLY A 118 0.62 4.33 16.05
CA GLY A 118 1.50 5.48 15.89
C GLY A 118 1.55 6.39 17.12
N ALA A 119 0.43 6.57 17.81
CA ALA A 119 0.34 7.37 19.02
C ALA A 119 1.20 6.86 20.19
N ARG A 120 1.56 5.58 20.16
CA ARG A 120 2.50 5.00 21.15
C ARG A 120 3.93 5.52 20.97
N LYS A 121 4.29 5.98 19.79
CA LYS A 121 5.63 6.46 19.45
C LYS A 121 5.70 7.99 19.36
N THR A 122 4.63 8.62 18.88
CA THR A 122 4.56 10.07 18.75
C THR A 122 3.11 10.57 18.85
N ARG A 123 2.91 11.64 19.64
CA ARG A 123 1.61 12.32 19.71
C ARG A 123 1.17 12.91 18.36
N PHE A 124 2.11 13.19 17.44
CA PHE A 124 1.83 13.74 16.12
C PHE A 124 1.13 12.77 15.18
N ALA A 125 1.06 11.48 15.53
CA ALA A 125 0.25 10.51 14.80
C ALA A 125 -1.23 10.93 14.67
N ALA A 126 -1.74 11.69 15.64
CA ALA A 126 -3.10 12.24 15.61
C ALA A 126 -3.34 13.21 14.44
N LEU A 127 -2.29 13.79 13.87
CA LEU A 127 -2.39 14.70 12.72
C LEU A 127 -2.45 13.97 11.37
N SER A 128 -2.26 12.67 11.35
CA SER A 128 -2.40 11.87 10.15
C SER A 128 -3.87 11.79 9.73
N ARG A 129 -4.14 12.17 8.48
CA ARG A 129 -5.46 12.06 7.87
C ARG A 129 -5.54 10.88 6.92
N ALA A 130 -4.59 9.93 7.03
CA ALA A 130 -4.53 8.73 6.21
C ALA A 130 -5.86 7.98 6.19
N VAL A 131 -6.23 7.48 5.04
CA VAL A 131 -7.41 6.63 4.85
C VAL A 131 -7.01 5.27 4.30
N CYS A 132 -7.91 4.31 4.49
CA CYS A 132 -7.87 3.02 3.84
C CYS A 132 -9.20 2.80 3.15
N GLY A 133 -9.18 2.34 1.91
CA GLY A 133 -10.41 2.12 1.16
C GLY A 133 -10.29 0.99 0.15
N VAL A 134 -11.44 0.59 -0.37
CA VAL A 134 -11.58 -0.48 -1.36
C VAL A 134 -11.95 0.12 -2.70
N ARG A 135 -11.20 -0.28 -3.73
CA ARG A 135 -11.55 -0.02 -5.12
C ARG A 135 -11.53 -1.35 -5.89
N GLY A 136 -12.70 -1.81 -6.34
CA GLY A 136 -12.82 -3.12 -6.99
C GLY A 136 -12.26 -4.23 -6.09
N ALA A 137 -11.29 -4.99 -6.57
CA ALA A 137 -10.62 -6.03 -5.82
C ALA A 137 -9.36 -5.55 -5.07
N SER A 138 -9.08 -4.25 -5.05
CA SER A 138 -7.88 -3.67 -4.46
C SER A 138 -8.19 -2.95 -3.15
N LEU A 139 -7.26 -3.06 -2.21
CA LEU A 139 -7.20 -2.24 -1.01
C LEU A 139 -6.18 -1.12 -1.25
N ILE A 140 -6.57 0.11 -0.96
CA ILE A 140 -5.67 1.26 -1.00
C ILE A 140 -5.42 1.73 0.42
N LEU A 141 -4.16 1.90 0.79
CA LEU A 141 -3.74 2.28 2.13
C LEU A 141 -2.78 3.47 2.06
N ASN A 142 -3.11 4.57 2.74
CA ASN A 142 -2.22 5.71 2.86
C ASN A 142 -1.24 5.53 4.03
N LEU A 143 0.03 5.82 3.79
CA LEU A 143 1.08 5.81 4.81
C LEU A 143 1.72 7.22 4.91
N PRO A 144 2.29 7.58 6.07
CA PRO A 144 3.01 8.85 6.21
C PRO A 144 4.22 8.93 5.30
N GLY A 145 4.74 10.15 5.11
CA GLY A 145 5.84 10.41 4.18
C GLY A 145 7.24 10.04 4.69
N SER A 146 7.46 9.94 6.00
CA SER A 146 8.77 9.54 6.52
C SER A 146 8.99 8.04 6.32
N PRO A 147 10.22 7.60 5.96
CA PRO A 147 10.49 6.18 5.76
C PRO A 147 10.17 5.31 6.99
N ALA A 148 10.62 5.72 8.16
CA ALA A 148 10.35 4.98 9.40
C ALA A 148 8.85 4.96 9.75
N GLY A 149 8.20 6.11 9.68
CA GLY A 149 6.76 6.22 9.95
C GLY A 149 5.91 5.41 8.98
N ALA A 150 6.27 5.41 7.71
CA ALA A 150 5.57 4.62 6.68
C ALA A 150 5.67 3.11 6.97
N VAL A 151 6.86 2.61 7.25
CA VAL A 151 7.09 1.20 7.57
C VAL A 151 6.37 0.80 8.86
N GLU A 152 6.47 1.61 9.91
CA GLU A 152 5.79 1.35 11.18
C GLU A 152 4.26 1.30 11.04
N SER A 153 3.69 2.26 10.30
CA SER A 153 2.25 2.29 10.03
C SER A 153 1.79 1.07 9.23
N LEU A 154 2.56 0.68 8.22
CA LEU A 154 2.27 -0.51 7.43
C LEU A 154 2.31 -1.78 8.28
N GLU A 155 3.35 -1.97 9.08
CA GLU A 155 3.50 -3.13 9.95
C GLU A 155 2.37 -3.24 10.98
N ALA A 156 1.86 -2.12 11.47
CA ALA A 156 0.75 -2.09 12.43
C ALA A 156 -0.55 -2.70 11.87
N VAL A 157 -0.73 -2.71 10.56
CA VAL A 157 -1.96 -3.17 9.90
C VAL A 157 -1.74 -4.28 8.87
N MET A 158 -0.52 -4.80 8.78
CA MET A 158 -0.14 -5.78 7.77
C MET A 158 -1.01 -7.04 7.77
N ASP A 159 -1.41 -7.51 8.94
CA ASP A 159 -2.22 -8.70 9.05
C ASP A 159 -3.60 -8.53 8.41
N TYR A 160 -4.19 -7.33 8.49
CA TYR A 160 -5.45 -7.01 7.82
C TYR A 160 -5.30 -6.95 6.31
N CYS A 161 -4.14 -6.47 5.82
CA CYS A 161 -3.85 -6.38 4.39
C CYS A 161 -3.68 -7.75 3.72
N ARG A 162 -3.47 -8.79 4.50
CA ARG A 162 -3.31 -10.18 4.02
C ARG A 162 -4.61 -10.95 3.97
N MET A 163 -5.67 -10.45 4.55
CA MET A 163 -6.96 -11.12 4.53
C MET A 163 -7.48 -11.24 3.10
N ARG A 164 -8.08 -12.39 2.80
CA ARG A 164 -8.77 -12.59 1.53
C ARG A 164 -10.18 -11.98 1.64
N TRP A 165 -10.43 -10.99 0.84
CA TRP A 165 -11.80 -10.61 0.51
C TRP A 165 -12.09 -11.09 -0.90
N SER A 166 -13.00 -12.00 -0.97
CA SER A 166 -13.51 -12.52 -2.23
C SER A 166 -14.69 -11.69 -2.69
#